data_6a205dee47a1f3f8e1a8bba50e73ae11
#
_entry.id   6a205dee47a1f3f8e1a8bba50e73ae11
#
_cell.length_a   1.000
_cell.length_b   1.000
_cell.length_c   1.000
_cell.angle_alpha   90.00
_cell.angle_beta   90.00
_cell.angle_gamma   90.00
#
_symmetry.space_group_name_H-M   'P 1'
#
loop_
_entity.id
_entity.type
_entity.pdbx_description
1 polymer ?
#
loop_
_entity_poly.entity_id
_entity_poly.type
_entity_poly.pdbx_seq_one_letter_code
_entity_poly.pdbx_strand_id
1 'polypeptide(L)'
;MINKDVVVRVMKRGNVFAEHIGNTLQPFGLSLQQFNVLRILRGRNGAAASLESITDDMIHSMSNTSRIVDKLLEKGCVERTVCPENRRKVNIFITQRGLKLLEKIDTVIDHTEKTLTAPLSKNEMEQLLQLLNKLTSK
;
A
#
# COMPACT_ATOMS: atom_id res chain seq x y z
N MET A 1 -29.85 -9.99 -5.68
CA MET A 1 -29.68 -9.19 -6.89
C MET A 1 -28.21 -9.07 -7.23
N ILE A 2 -27.88 -9.15 -8.47
CA ILE A 2 -26.49 -9.22 -8.95
C ILE A 2 -25.61 -8.05 -8.49
N ASN A 3 -26.13 -6.83 -8.47
CA ASN A 3 -25.37 -5.66 -8.04
C ASN A 3 -24.88 -5.78 -6.60
N LYS A 4 -25.78 -6.20 -5.70
CA LYS A 4 -25.43 -6.46 -4.30
C LYS A 4 -24.40 -7.57 -4.19
N ASP A 5 -24.57 -8.64 -4.95
CA ASP A 5 -23.67 -9.80 -4.90
C ASP A 5 -22.24 -9.40 -5.33
N VAL A 6 -22.12 -8.57 -6.37
CA VAL A 6 -20.81 -8.05 -6.81
C VAL A 6 -20.16 -7.22 -5.69
N VAL A 7 -20.88 -6.27 -5.13
CA VAL A 7 -20.36 -5.39 -4.07
C VAL A 7 -19.90 -6.21 -2.86
N VAL A 8 -20.75 -7.11 -2.39
CA VAL A 8 -20.45 -7.94 -1.22
C VAL A 8 -19.25 -8.85 -1.48
N ARG A 9 -19.18 -9.47 -2.68
CA ARG A 9 -18.04 -10.34 -3.03
C ARG A 9 -16.73 -9.59 -3.11
N VAL A 10 -16.74 -8.41 -3.73
CA VAL A 10 -15.53 -7.56 -3.81
C VAL A 10 -15.06 -7.20 -2.39
N MET A 11 -15.98 -6.77 -1.52
CA MET A 11 -15.63 -6.40 -0.16
C MET A 11 -15.08 -7.58 0.64
N LYS A 12 -15.71 -8.75 0.55
CA LYS A 12 -15.26 -9.96 1.23
C LYS A 12 -13.87 -10.39 0.75
N ARG A 13 -13.63 -10.37 -0.54
CA ARG A 13 -12.33 -10.73 -1.11
C ARG A 13 -11.26 -9.72 -0.72
N GLY A 14 -11.60 -8.43 -0.71
CA GLY A 14 -10.69 -7.38 -0.24
C GLY A 14 -10.27 -7.61 1.21
N ASN A 15 -11.19 -7.95 2.08
CA ASN A 15 -10.90 -8.25 3.49
C ASN A 15 -9.99 -9.47 3.64
N VAL A 16 -10.27 -10.55 2.90
CA VAL A 16 -9.43 -11.76 2.91
C VAL A 16 -8.01 -11.45 2.44
N PHE A 17 -7.87 -10.71 1.35
CA PHE A 17 -6.56 -10.32 0.83
C PHE A 17 -5.79 -9.45 1.83
N ALA A 18 -6.46 -8.46 2.42
CA ALA A 18 -5.85 -7.58 3.42
C ALA A 18 -5.35 -8.39 4.64
N GLU A 19 -6.14 -9.36 5.10
CA GLU A 19 -5.76 -10.22 6.22
C GLU A 19 -4.53 -11.06 5.90
N HIS A 20 -4.50 -11.70 4.73
CA HIS A 20 -3.36 -12.52 4.32
C HIS A 20 -2.09 -11.70 4.14
N ILE A 21 -2.19 -10.53 3.50
CA ILE A 21 -1.05 -9.63 3.33
C ILE A 21 -0.57 -9.14 4.70
N GLY A 22 -1.50 -8.76 5.59
CA GLY A 22 -1.17 -8.32 6.95
C GLY A 22 -0.43 -9.39 7.74
N ASN A 23 -0.87 -10.64 7.65
CA ASN A 23 -0.22 -11.77 8.31
C ASN A 23 1.19 -12.00 7.77
N THR A 24 1.38 -11.87 6.46
CA THR A 24 2.70 -11.98 5.83
C THR A 24 3.66 -10.89 6.33
N LEU A 25 3.14 -9.69 6.58
CA LEU A 25 3.94 -8.55 7.03
C LEU A 25 4.29 -8.59 8.53
N GLN A 26 3.51 -9.31 9.32
CA GLN A 26 3.67 -9.31 10.78
C GLN A 26 5.09 -9.64 11.25
N PRO A 27 5.79 -10.66 10.72
CA PRO A 27 7.17 -10.95 11.13
C PRO A 27 8.16 -9.82 10.87
N PHE A 28 7.82 -8.90 9.97
CA PHE A 28 8.66 -7.74 9.64
C PHE A 28 8.32 -6.50 10.46
N GLY A 29 7.33 -6.61 11.34
CA GLY A 29 6.92 -5.51 12.21
C GLY A 29 6.16 -4.39 11.48
N LEU A 30 5.57 -4.68 10.32
CA LEU A 30 4.81 -3.70 9.56
C LEU A 30 3.32 -4.04 9.53
N SER A 31 2.49 -3.01 9.60
CA SER A 31 1.07 -3.13 9.25
C SER A 31 0.90 -3.01 7.73
N LEU A 32 -0.27 -3.39 7.22
CA LEU A 32 -0.60 -3.21 5.82
C LEU A 32 -0.50 -1.74 5.39
N GLN A 33 -0.98 -0.81 6.22
CA GLN A 33 -0.93 0.61 5.93
C GLN A 33 0.50 1.14 5.88
N GLN A 34 1.36 0.72 6.81
CA GLN A 34 2.78 1.09 6.82
C GLN A 34 3.49 0.58 5.57
N PHE A 35 3.24 -0.67 5.20
CA PHE A 35 3.78 -1.27 3.99
C PHE A 35 3.32 -0.50 2.75
N ASN A 36 2.04 -0.13 2.70
CA ASN A 36 1.47 0.64 1.59
C ASN A 36 2.21 1.98 1.41
N VAL A 37 2.45 2.72 2.50
CA VAL A 37 3.21 3.98 2.45
C VAL A 37 4.61 3.74 1.88
N LEU A 38 5.31 2.73 2.36
CA LEU A 38 6.66 2.42 1.87
C LEU A 38 6.68 2.08 0.38
N ARG A 39 5.70 1.31 -0.10
CA ARG A 39 5.59 0.99 -1.54
C ARG A 39 5.33 2.24 -2.38
N ILE A 40 4.46 3.12 -1.90
CA ILE A 40 4.18 4.40 -2.57
C ILE A 40 5.47 5.23 -2.67
N LEU A 41 6.20 5.36 -1.57
CA LEU A 41 7.44 6.14 -1.53
C LEU A 41 8.53 5.52 -2.42
N ARG A 42 8.67 4.20 -2.43
CA ARG A 42 9.61 3.52 -3.33
C ARG A 42 9.28 3.84 -4.79
N GLY A 43 8.00 3.87 -5.14
CA GLY A 43 7.54 4.21 -6.48
C GLY A 43 7.84 5.64 -6.90
N ARG A 44 8.14 6.55 -5.95
CA ARG A 44 8.53 7.94 -6.25
C ARG A 44 10.00 8.08 -6.62
N ASN A 45 10.78 7.02 -6.55
CA ASN A 45 12.19 6.97 -6.97
C ASN A 45 13.06 8.06 -6.31
N GLY A 46 12.87 8.27 -5.01
CA GLY A 46 13.63 9.25 -4.24
C GLY A 46 13.05 10.65 -4.24
N ALA A 47 11.97 10.89 -4.99
CA ALA A 47 11.31 12.20 -4.97
C ALA A 47 10.52 12.38 -3.67
N ALA A 48 10.43 13.63 -3.24
CA ALA A 48 9.65 14.00 -2.07
C ALA A 48 8.16 13.74 -2.29
N ALA A 49 7.48 13.29 -1.25
CA ALA A 49 6.03 13.13 -1.25
C ALA A 49 5.42 13.92 -0.09
N SER A 50 4.30 14.60 -0.34
CA SER A 50 3.52 15.24 0.72
C SER A 50 2.61 14.21 1.37
N LEU A 51 2.16 14.49 2.60
CA LEU A 51 1.17 13.66 3.28
C LEU A 51 -0.09 13.52 2.44
N GLU A 52 -0.53 14.60 1.81
CA GLU A 52 -1.72 14.60 0.95
C GLU A 52 -1.55 13.67 -0.25
N SER A 53 -0.41 13.75 -0.94
CA SER A 53 -0.17 12.90 -2.12
C SER A 53 -0.06 11.42 -1.73
N ILE A 54 0.51 11.11 -0.58
CA ILE A 54 0.57 9.75 -0.06
C ILE A 54 -0.85 9.25 0.24
N THR A 55 -1.67 10.05 0.91
CA THR A 55 -3.05 9.71 1.24
C THR A 55 -3.87 9.40 0.00
N ASP A 56 -3.70 10.21 -1.06
CA ASP A 56 -4.40 10.01 -2.33
C ASP A 56 -4.08 8.65 -2.98
N ASP A 57 -2.86 8.15 -2.79
CA ASP A 57 -2.42 6.89 -3.37
C ASP A 57 -2.59 5.68 -2.45
N MET A 58 -3.03 5.89 -1.20
CA MET A 58 -3.27 4.80 -0.26
C MET A 58 -4.42 3.91 -0.73
N ILE A 59 -4.28 2.60 -0.50
CA ILE A 59 -5.37 1.63 -0.73
C ILE A 59 -6.59 2.04 0.10
N HIS A 60 -6.36 2.45 1.35
CA HIS A 60 -7.40 2.94 2.25
C HIS A 60 -7.37 4.46 2.31
N SER A 61 -8.28 5.13 1.58
CA SER A 61 -8.34 6.60 1.51
C SER A 61 -8.66 7.25 2.85
N MET A 62 -9.25 6.51 3.78
CA MET A 62 -9.58 6.98 5.14
C MET A 62 -8.44 6.76 6.14
N SER A 63 -7.28 6.32 5.69
CA SER A 63 -6.12 6.09 6.55
C SER A 63 -5.63 7.39 7.17
N ASN A 64 -5.24 7.33 8.45
CA ASN A 64 -4.54 8.43 9.11
C ASN A 64 -3.07 8.40 8.71
N THR A 65 -2.75 9.01 7.58
CA THR A 65 -1.42 8.96 6.97
C THR A 65 -0.36 9.57 7.89
N SER A 66 -0.67 10.68 8.57
CA SER A 66 0.26 11.33 9.50
C SER A 66 0.72 10.36 10.59
N ARG A 67 -0.21 9.63 11.19
CA ARG A 67 0.10 8.65 12.23
C ARG A 67 0.92 7.48 11.69
N ILE A 68 0.58 7.01 10.51
CA ILE A 68 1.31 5.91 9.85
C ILE A 68 2.76 6.34 9.58
N VAL A 69 2.95 7.55 9.07
CA VAL A 69 4.28 8.12 8.81
C VAL A 69 5.07 8.29 10.10
N ASP A 70 4.42 8.75 11.19
CA ASP A 70 5.08 8.88 12.49
C ASP A 70 5.63 7.54 12.99
N LYS A 71 4.89 6.46 12.80
CA LYS A 71 5.36 5.11 13.15
C LYS A 71 6.54 4.66 12.29
N LEU A 72 6.53 5.01 11.02
CA LEU A 72 7.64 4.71 10.12
C LEU A 72 8.90 5.55 10.42
N LEU A 73 8.70 6.79 10.89
CA LEU A 73 9.79 7.63 11.38
C LEU A 73 10.46 6.98 12.61
N GLU A 74 9.68 6.48 13.56
CA GLU A 74 10.20 5.77 14.73
C GLU A 74 11.03 4.54 14.33
N LYS A 75 10.64 3.87 13.26
CA LYS A 75 11.35 2.69 12.75
C LYS A 75 12.56 3.03 11.89
N GLY A 76 12.76 4.31 11.56
CA GLY A 76 13.86 4.75 10.70
C GLY A 76 13.67 4.41 9.23
N CYS A 77 12.45 4.09 8.81
CA CYS A 77 12.15 3.69 7.43
C CYS A 77 11.85 4.87 6.52
N VAL A 78 11.48 6.01 7.09
CA VAL A 78 11.24 7.26 6.35
C VAL A 78 11.94 8.43 7.04
N GLU A 79 12.15 9.51 6.29
CA GLU A 79 12.61 10.79 6.77
C GLU A 79 11.56 11.84 6.46
N ARG A 80 11.52 12.85 7.30
CA ARG A 80 10.62 13.99 7.15
C ARG A 80 11.41 15.27 7.18
N THR A 81 11.22 16.13 6.20
CA THR A 81 11.80 17.47 6.15
C THR A 81 10.69 18.49 6.01
N VAL A 82 10.91 19.66 6.64
CA VAL A 82 9.97 20.79 6.53
C VAL A 82 10.39 21.62 5.32
N CYS A 83 9.42 22.05 4.50
CA CYS A 83 9.70 22.93 3.38
C CYS A 83 10.15 24.30 3.92
N PRO A 84 11.34 24.84 3.52
CA PRO A 84 11.80 26.14 4.00
C PRO A 84 10.85 27.28 3.69
N GLU A 85 10.13 27.20 2.58
CA GLU A 85 9.22 28.26 2.11
C GLU A 85 7.84 28.17 2.77
N ASN A 86 7.46 27.00 3.24
CA ASN A 86 6.17 26.80 3.90
C ASN A 86 6.29 25.69 4.93
N ARG A 87 6.40 26.06 6.20
CA ARG A 87 6.55 25.14 7.34
C ARG A 87 5.37 24.19 7.53
N ARG A 88 4.22 24.46 6.89
CA ARG A 88 3.06 23.58 6.91
C ARG A 88 3.20 22.43 5.92
N LYS A 89 4.08 22.56 4.93
CA LYS A 89 4.37 21.50 3.97
C LYS A 89 5.53 20.65 4.48
N VAL A 90 5.27 19.36 4.54
CA VAL A 90 6.23 18.36 4.98
C VAL A 90 6.53 17.44 3.81
N ASN A 91 7.79 17.18 3.57
CA ASN A 91 8.27 16.25 2.56
C ASN A 91 8.68 14.94 3.23
N ILE A 92 8.19 13.85 2.70
CA ILE A 92 8.46 12.50 3.20
C ILE A 92 9.30 11.75 2.17
N PHE A 93 10.35 11.07 2.64
CA PHE A 93 11.25 10.27 1.80
C PHE A 93 11.43 8.90 2.42
N ILE A 94 11.57 7.87 1.59
CA ILE A 94 11.98 6.56 2.08
C ILE A 94 13.50 6.55 2.32
N THR A 95 13.93 5.92 3.40
CA THR A 95 15.36 5.77 3.74
C THR A 95 15.93 4.50 3.11
N GLN A 96 17.26 4.36 3.15
CA GLN A 96 17.93 3.11 2.75
C GLN A 96 17.44 1.94 3.60
N ARG A 97 17.20 2.16 4.89
CA ARG A 97 16.64 1.13 5.78
C ARG A 97 15.26 0.70 5.33
N GLY A 98 14.41 1.65 4.92
CA GLY A 98 13.08 1.35 4.37
C GLY A 98 13.17 0.56 3.08
N LEU A 99 14.08 0.94 2.17
CA LEU A 99 14.30 0.22 0.92
C LEU A 99 14.78 -1.22 1.15
N LYS A 100 15.74 -1.41 2.05
CA LYS A 100 16.25 -2.74 2.40
C LYS A 100 15.16 -3.61 3.02
N LEU A 101 14.32 -3.03 3.86
CA LEU A 101 13.21 -3.75 4.44
C LEU A 101 12.24 -4.22 3.36
N LEU A 102 11.91 -3.36 2.40
CA LEU A 102 11.06 -3.74 1.27
C LEU A 102 11.67 -4.85 0.42
N GLU A 103 12.98 -4.82 0.19
CA GLU A 103 13.67 -5.89 -0.55
C GLU A 103 13.46 -7.26 0.11
N LYS A 104 13.56 -7.32 1.43
CA LYS A 104 13.33 -8.56 2.19
C LYS A 104 11.89 -9.02 2.10
N ILE A 105 10.96 -8.07 2.10
CA ILE A 105 9.52 -8.34 2.06
C ILE A 105 9.07 -8.77 0.67
N ASP A 106 9.66 -8.21 -0.39
CA ASP A 106 9.22 -8.42 -1.78
C ASP A 106 9.02 -9.89 -2.14
N THR A 107 9.97 -10.75 -1.79
CA THR A 107 9.90 -12.19 -2.12
C THR A 107 8.73 -12.85 -1.42
N VAL A 108 8.51 -12.52 -0.15
CA VAL A 108 7.46 -13.14 0.66
C VAL A 108 6.08 -12.64 0.22
N ILE A 109 5.97 -11.35 -0.06
CA ILE A 109 4.73 -10.75 -0.58
C ILE A 109 4.39 -11.30 -1.97
N ASP A 110 5.38 -11.41 -2.84
CA ASP A 110 5.16 -12.00 -4.17
C ASP A 110 4.58 -13.41 -4.07
N HIS A 111 5.11 -14.23 -3.16
CA HIS A 111 4.60 -15.56 -2.90
C HIS A 111 3.14 -15.54 -2.39
N THR A 112 2.84 -14.65 -1.45
CA THR A 112 1.48 -14.49 -0.92
C THR A 112 0.51 -14.06 -2.02
N GLU A 113 0.88 -13.08 -2.82
CA GLU A 113 0.07 -12.59 -3.93
C GLU A 113 -0.21 -13.68 -4.96
N LYS A 114 0.80 -14.46 -5.31
CA LYS A 114 0.65 -15.61 -6.21
C LYS A 114 -0.28 -16.68 -5.62
N THR A 115 -0.17 -16.95 -4.34
CA THR A 115 -1.06 -17.91 -3.66
C THR A 115 -2.52 -17.44 -3.70
N LEU A 116 -2.75 -16.16 -3.41
CA LEU A 116 -4.11 -15.59 -3.41
C LEU A 116 -4.76 -15.58 -4.79
N THR A 117 -3.96 -15.48 -5.84
CA THR A 117 -4.45 -15.43 -7.23
C THR A 117 -4.31 -16.76 -7.97
N ALA A 118 -3.78 -17.79 -7.33
CA ALA A 118 -3.51 -19.09 -7.94
C ALA A 118 -4.72 -19.73 -8.64
N PRO A 119 -5.98 -19.59 -8.16
CA PRO A 119 -7.13 -20.16 -8.85
C PRO A 119 -7.43 -19.55 -10.23
N LEU A 120 -6.85 -18.39 -10.54
CA LEU A 120 -7.09 -17.70 -11.82
C LEU A 120 -5.96 -17.94 -12.80
N SER A 121 -6.30 -18.13 -14.08
CA SER A 121 -5.32 -18.10 -15.15
C SER A 121 -4.84 -16.67 -15.40
N LYS A 122 -3.74 -16.51 -16.14
CA LYS A 122 -3.24 -15.18 -16.52
C LYS A 122 -4.30 -14.37 -17.26
N ASN A 123 -5.02 -15.00 -18.21
CA ASN A 123 -6.08 -14.33 -18.95
C ASN A 123 -7.22 -13.89 -18.04
N GLU A 124 -7.60 -14.74 -17.08
CA GLU A 124 -8.64 -14.41 -16.11
C GLU A 124 -8.21 -13.25 -15.19
N MET A 125 -6.95 -13.21 -14.77
CA MET A 125 -6.41 -12.08 -13.99
C MET A 125 -6.45 -10.78 -14.80
N GLU A 126 -6.07 -10.83 -16.08
CA GLU A 126 -6.14 -9.65 -16.95
C GLU A 126 -7.57 -9.16 -17.13
N GLN A 127 -8.53 -10.07 -17.30
CA GLN A 127 -9.96 -9.74 -17.39
C GLN A 127 -10.46 -9.12 -16.09
N LEU A 128 -10.07 -9.68 -14.94
CA LEU A 128 -10.46 -9.15 -13.64
C LEU A 128 -9.94 -7.73 -13.44
N LEU A 129 -8.66 -7.47 -13.80
CA LEU A 129 -8.09 -6.13 -13.71
C LEU A 129 -8.87 -5.14 -14.57
N GLN A 130 -9.21 -5.51 -15.80
CA GLN A 130 -9.99 -4.65 -16.69
C GLN A 130 -11.37 -4.34 -16.09
N LEU A 131 -12.03 -5.34 -15.53
CA LEU A 131 -13.35 -5.17 -14.92
C LEU A 131 -13.29 -4.30 -13.66
N LEU A 132 -12.28 -4.52 -12.80
CA LEU A 132 -12.08 -3.70 -11.61
C LEU A 132 -11.78 -2.25 -11.99
N ASN A 133 -11.00 -2.02 -13.05
CA ASN A 133 -10.68 -0.67 -13.51
C ASN A 133 -11.92 0.08 -14.01
N LYS A 134 -12.93 -0.63 -14.53
CA LYS A 134 -14.20 -0.01 -14.90
C LYS A 134 -14.99 0.48 -13.70
N LEU A 135 -14.77 -0.09 -12.52
CA LEU A 135 -15.47 0.27 -11.30
C LEU A 135 -14.87 1.50 -10.62
N THR A 136 -13.72 1.97 -11.07
CA THR A 136 -13.10 3.13 -10.45
C THR A 136 -13.89 4.41 -10.74
N SER A 137 -14.05 5.23 -9.72
CA SER A 137 -14.75 6.52 -9.81
C SER A 137 -13.78 7.71 -9.99
N LYS A 138 -12.49 7.41 -10.10
CA LYS A 138 -11.44 8.43 -10.26
C LYS A 138 -10.91 8.47 -11.67
#